data_a3472e3fa83dc154f1c9003b4b0beb23
#
_entry.id   a3472e3fa83dc154f1c9003b4b0beb23
#
_cell.length_a   1.000
_cell.length_b   1.000
_cell.length_c   1.000
_cell.angle_alpha   90.00
_cell.angle_beta   90.00
_cell.angle_gamma   90.00
#
_symmetry.space_group_name_H-M   'P 1'
#
loop_
_entity.id
_entity.type
_entity.pdbx_description
1 polymer ?
#
loop_
_entity_poly.entity_id
_entity_poly.type
_entity_poly.pdbx_seq_one_letter_code
_entity_poly.pdbx_strand_id
1 'polypeptide(L)'
;MSLGSAPFKHPAGGRYDRELVDNVRPPGWRNPRPRDPYHLLVIGAGPAGLAAARGAAALGATVALVERDLLGGDCLNYGCIPSKPLIRTARLYADMRNAANYGACVPGDIAVDFALVMERMRRIRARLSRVDSAERLAEGGIDVFFGGARFVSGSAVDVDGIRLRFRKALVATGSRAMLPTIPGLAEATYLTNETFFDLTKLPASLLVIGGGPIGCEMAQALARFGSRVTIANAAPLFLPKEERDAAQMVSDALARDGVEVHLNTKAVQVKVELGKRHVETINDGNIATIAVDHILMGIGRAPVVGGLDLEAAGIAYDDHTGIHVDDFLRTSNPRVYAAGDVCLEHQFVDTAVASARIAVRNALLPGRKRMSALTIPWCTYTDPEVAHVGLYVKQARERGIPVKTYTVPMHEVDRAIADGEEDGFAKIHVRDGTDSILGATVVARHAGEMINGITLAMVAGIGLSTVARVIHTYPTQADAIKMAAEAYMTSNASSFGGWLARRWINR
;
A
#
# COMPACT_ATOMS: atom_id res chain seq x y z
N MET A 1 -8.66 -5.31 -27.04
CA MET A 1 -7.53 -4.52 -27.60
C MET A 1 -6.27 -5.01 -26.90
N SER A 2 -5.30 -5.55 -27.64
CA SER A 2 -4.03 -6.03 -27.08
C SER A 2 -3.29 -4.81 -26.51
N LEU A 3 -3.11 -4.79 -25.20
CA LEU A 3 -2.19 -3.84 -24.53
C LEU A 3 -0.77 -4.24 -24.94
N GLY A 4 -0.31 -3.71 -26.08
CA GLY A 4 1.06 -3.81 -26.51
C GLY A 4 1.96 -3.34 -25.37
N SER A 5 2.99 -4.11 -25.05
CA SER A 5 4.02 -3.75 -24.08
C SER A 5 4.62 -2.39 -24.51
N ALA A 6 4.26 -1.33 -23.79
CA ALA A 6 4.99 -0.06 -23.96
C ALA A 6 6.47 -0.34 -23.66
N PRO A 7 7.39 0.19 -24.48
CA PRO A 7 8.82 0.02 -24.25
C PRO A 7 9.18 0.58 -22.87
N PHE A 8 10.11 -0.10 -22.21
CA PHE A 8 10.70 0.33 -20.94
C PHE A 8 11.04 1.82 -20.97
N LYS A 9 10.43 2.61 -20.10
CA LYS A 9 10.78 4.01 -19.90
C LYS A 9 11.87 4.08 -18.84
N HIS A 10 13.10 4.44 -19.25
CA HIS A 10 14.12 4.78 -18.28
C HIS A 10 13.64 5.93 -17.38
N PRO A 11 13.82 5.83 -16.05
CA PRO A 11 13.60 6.96 -15.15
C PRO A 11 14.36 8.20 -15.62
N ALA A 12 13.96 9.38 -15.18
CA ALA A 12 14.33 10.73 -15.69
C ALA A 12 15.81 11.08 -15.90
N GLY A 13 16.75 10.12 -15.84
CA GLY A 13 18.12 10.23 -16.34
C GLY A 13 19.16 10.87 -15.42
N GLY A 14 18.83 11.16 -14.16
CA GLY A 14 19.76 11.64 -13.15
C GLY A 14 20.75 10.57 -12.64
N ARG A 15 21.76 10.99 -11.85
CA ARG A 15 22.77 10.09 -11.25
C ARG A 15 22.13 8.91 -10.51
N TYR A 16 21.13 9.19 -9.67
CA TYR A 16 20.48 8.18 -8.84
C TYR A 16 19.52 7.28 -9.62
N ASP A 17 18.95 7.77 -10.72
CA ASP A 17 18.14 6.94 -11.60
C ASP A 17 19.02 5.95 -12.38
N ARG A 18 20.24 6.35 -12.78
CA ARG A 18 21.22 5.42 -13.35
C ARG A 18 21.63 4.37 -12.32
N GLU A 19 21.98 4.77 -11.09
CA GLU A 19 22.32 3.83 -10.01
C GLU A 19 21.18 2.84 -9.73
N LEU A 20 19.92 3.30 -9.75
CA LEU A 20 18.75 2.43 -9.64
C LEU A 20 18.77 1.39 -10.76
N VAL A 21 18.84 1.82 -12.01
CA VAL A 21 18.81 0.92 -13.18
C VAL A 21 19.98 -0.06 -13.16
N ASP A 22 21.19 0.41 -12.85
CA ASP A 22 22.36 -0.44 -12.73
C ASP A 22 22.18 -1.58 -11.71
N ASN A 23 21.43 -1.34 -10.63
CA ASN A 23 21.10 -2.37 -9.65
C ASN A 23 20.00 -3.32 -10.15
N VAL A 24 18.86 -2.77 -10.63
CA VAL A 24 17.63 -3.54 -10.80
C VAL A 24 17.35 -4.00 -12.23
N ARG A 25 18.12 -3.51 -13.19
CA ARG A 25 18.16 -3.94 -14.60
C ARG A 25 19.48 -3.52 -15.25
N PRO A 26 20.61 -4.15 -14.90
CA PRO A 26 21.91 -3.76 -15.42
C PRO A 26 21.92 -3.77 -16.95
N PRO A 27 22.37 -2.68 -17.63
CA PRO A 27 22.33 -2.58 -19.10
C PRO A 27 23.09 -3.69 -19.83
N GLY A 28 24.11 -4.27 -19.18
CA GLY A 28 24.91 -5.38 -19.73
C GLY A 28 24.47 -6.77 -19.31
N TRP A 29 23.31 -6.90 -18.63
CA TRP A 29 22.86 -8.20 -18.14
C TRP A 29 22.63 -9.20 -19.25
N ARG A 30 23.15 -10.41 -19.05
CA ARG A 30 22.91 -11.56 -19.93
C ARG A 30 22.14 -12.62 -19.16
N ASN A 31 20.99 -13.02 -19.70
CA ASN A 31 20.20 -14.10 -19.13
C ASN A 31 21.05 -15.36 -19.02
N PRO A 32 21.01 -16.08 -17.88
CA PRO A 32 21.79 -17.29 -17.69
C PRO A 32 21.30 -18.42 -18.60
N ARG A 33 22.12 -19.47 -18.74
CA ARG A 33 21.67 -20.70 -19.38
C ARG A 33 20.62 -21.38 -18.51
N PRO A 34 19.45 -21.77 -19.07
CA PRO A 34 18.39 -22.41 -18.30
C PRO A 34 18.85 -23.71 -17.64
N ARG A 35 18.45 -23.94 -16.40
CA ARG A 35 18.46 -25.27 -15.76
C ARG A 35 17.16 -25.97 -16.12
N ASP A 36 17.18 -27.28 -16.31
CA ASP A 36 16.01 -28.03 -16.77
C ASP A 36 15.74 -29.28 -15.93
N PRO A 37 14.60 -29.36 -15.24
CA PRO A 37 13.64 -28.28 -14.93
C PRO A 37 13.99 -27.53 -13.64
N TYR A 38 13.50 -26.28 -13.51
CA TYR A 38 13.54 -25.54 -12.24
C TYR A 38 12.58 -26.16 -11.21
N HIS A 39 12.96 -26.16 -9.94
CA HIS A 39 12.04 -26.51 -8.84
C HIS A 39 10.93 -25.48 -8.72
N LEU A 40 11.28 -24.17 -8.80
CA LEU A 40 10.35 -23.05 -8.79
C LEU A 40 10.70 -22.05 -9.90
N LEU A 41 9.73 -21.72 -10.73
CA LEU A 41 9.77 -20.58 -11.65
C LEU A 41 8.90 -19.49 -11.07
N VAL A 42 9.43 -18.26 -10.93
CA VAL A 42 8.69 -17.08 -10.43
C VAL A 42 8.55 -16.08 -11.57
N ILE A 43 7.33 -15.62 -11.85
CA ILE A 43 7.02 -14.64 -12.89
C ILE A 43 6.63 -13.32 -12.21
N GLY A 44 7.45 -12.29 -12.40
CA GLY A 44 7.37 -10.99 -11.75
C GLY A 44 8.29 -10.91 -10.53
N ALA A 45 9.11 -9.85 -10.48
CA ALA A 45 10.09 -9.60 -9.43
C ALA A 45 9.74 -8.40 -8.54
N GLY A 46 8.45 -8.18 -8.30
CA GLY A 46 7.96 -7.30 -7.23
C GLY A 46 8.16 -7.94 -5.85
N PRO A 47 7.64 -7.32 -4.76
CA PRO A 47 7.83 -7.82 -3.39
C PRO A 47 7.44 -9.27 -3.19
N ALA A 48 6.33 -9.72 -3.78
CA ALA A 48 5.90 -11.12 -3.73
C ALA A 48 6.90 -12.06 -4.42
N GLY A 49 7.30 -11.73 -5.65
CA GLY A 49 8.23 -12.55 -6.43
C GLY A 49 9.61 -12.64 -5.82
N LEU A 50 10.15 -11.51 -5.33
CA LEU A 50 11.44 -11.48 -4.61
C LEU A 50 11.41 -12.29 -3.32
N ALA A 51 10.35 -12.17 -2.52
CA ALA A 51 10.17 -12.96 -1.31
C ALA A 51 10.08 -14.46 -1.62
N ALA A 52 9.35 -14.83 -2.69
CA ALA A 52 9.22 -16.20 -3.15
C ALA A 52 10.55 -16.78 -3.64
N ALA A 53 11.26 -16.04 -4.50
CA ALA A 53 12.52 -16.51 -5.07
C ALA A 53 13.58 -16.73 -3.99
N ARG A 54 13.77 -15.75 -3.09
CA ARG A 54 14.71 -15.87 -1.96
C ARG A 54 14.31 -16.99 -1.00
N GLY A 55 13.00 -17.06 -0.67
CA GLY A 55 12.49 -18.13 0.22
C GLY A 55 12.71 -19.52 -0.34
N ALA A 56 12.48 -19.74 -1.64
CA ALA A 56 12.70 -21.01 -2.30
C ALA A 56 14.21 -21.35 -2.42
N ALA A 57 15.05 -20.37 -2.78
CA ALA A 57 16.51 -20.57 -2.84
C ALA A 57 17.09 -20.93 -1.47
N ALA A 58 16.63 -20.29 -0.39
CA ALA A 58 17.02 -20.64 1.00
C ALA A 58 16.63 -22.06 1.41
N LEU A 59 15.62 -22.67 0.77
CA LEU A 59 15.25 -24.07 0.93
C LEU A 59 16.08 -25.03 0.05
N GLY A 60 17.07 -24.52 -0.70
CA GLY A 60 17.90 -25.31 -1.61
C GLY A 60 17.25 -25.61 -2.96
N ALA A 61 16.13 -24.96 -3.30
CA ALA A 61 15.49 -25.13 -4.60
C ALA A 61 16.27 -24.43 -5.71
N THR A 62 16.30 -25.01 -6.93
CA THR A 62 16.72 -24.28 -8.13
C THR A 62 15.60 -23.34 -8.55
N VAL A 63 15.90 -22.04 -8.64
CA VAL A 63 14.91 -20.99 -8.85
C VAL A 63 15.25 -20.19 -10.11
N ALA A 64 14.25 -20.01 -11.00
CA ALA A 64 14.26 -18.99 -12.04
C ALA A 64 13.33 -17.84 -11.62
N LEU A 65 13.82 -16.60 -11.69
CA LEU A 65 13.05 -15.40 -11.50
C LEU A 65 13.00 -14.62 -12.82
N VAL A 66 11.79 -14.38 -13.33
CA VAL A 66 11.58 -13.69 -14.61
C VAL A 66 10.98 -12.32 -14.34
N GLU A 67 11.62 -11.26 -14.87
CA GLU A 67 11.14 -9.89 -14.79
C GLU A 67 11.18 -9.24 -16.17
N ARG A 68 10.08 -8.62 -16.56
CA ARG A 68 10.02 -7.94 -17.87
C ARG A 68 10.57 -6.51 -17.82
N ASP A 69 10.61 -5.91 -16.62
CA ASP A 69 10.92 -4.50 -16.41
C ASP A 69 12.03 -4.34 -15.34
N LEU A 70 11.74 -3.71 -14.22
CA LEU A 70 12.68 -3.46 -13.12
C LEU A 70 12.43 -4.40 -11.95
N LEU A 71 13.47 -5.02 -11.42
CA LEU A 71 13.39 -5.74 -10.14
C LEU A 71 12.90 -4.80 -9.02
N GLY A 72 12.24 -5.34 -8.01
CA GLY A 72 11.60 -4.56 -6.95
C GLY A 72 10.15 -4.19 -7.27
N GLY A 73 9.75 -4.29 -8.55
CA GLY A 73 8.38 -4.03 -9.02
C GLY A 73 7.87 -2.64 -8.63
N ASP A 74 6.56 -2.52 -8.51
CA ASP A 74 5.88 -1.25 -8.23
C ASP A 74 6.33 -0.64 -6.90
N CYS A 75 6.50 -1.42 -5.85
CA CYS A 75 6.85 -0.93 -4.52
C CYS A 75 8.17 -0.14 -4.51
N LEU A 76 9.23 -0.69 -5.08
CA LEU A 76 10.55 -0.05 -5.11
C LEU A 76 10.58 1.11 -6.09
N ASN A 77 10.02 0.92 -7.28
CA ASN A 77 10.22 1.83 -8.40
C ASN A 77 9.20 2.97 -8.44
N TYR A 78 7.92 2.69 -8.11
CA TYR A 78 6.79 3.56 -8.39
C TYR A 78 5.75 3.66 -7.26
N GLY A 79 6.03 3.09 -6.07
CA GLY A 79 5.05 2.97 -4.98
C GLY A 79 5.58 3.42 -3.63
N CYS A 80 5.64 2.46 -2.67
CA CYS A 80 5.94 2.74 -1.27
C CYS A 80 7.30 3.42 -1.05
N ILE A 81 8.33 2.97 -1.77
CA ILE A 81 9.69 3.47 -1.57
C ILE A 81 9.85 4.93 -2.03
N PRO A 82 9.38 5.38 -3.20
CA PRO A 82 9.47 6.79 -3.55
C PRO A 82 8.45 7.67 -2.83
N SER A 83 7.25 7.18 -2.48
CA SER A 83 6.23 8.01 -1.85
C SER A 83 6.56 8.39 -0.40
N LYS A 84 7.11 7.48 0.43
CA LYS A 84 7.35 7.76 1.84
C LYS A 84 8.44 8.82 2.11
N PRO A 85 9.56 8.87 1.39
CA PRO A 85 10.48 10.00 1.48
C PRO A 85 9.86 11.34 1.07
N LEU A 86 8.96 11.33 0.06
CA LEU A 86 8.24 12.52 -0.38
C LEU A 86 7.28 13.01 0.69
N ILE A 87 6.43 12.12 1.24
CA ILE A 87 5.52 12.41 2.34
C ILE A 87 6.28 12.92 3.57
N ARG A 88 7.40 12.25 3.94
CA ARG A 88 8.23 12.71 5.08
C ARG A 88 8.79 14.11 4.87
N THR A 89 9.18 14.45 3.64
CA THR A 89 9.67 15.79 3.31
C THR A 89 8.51 16.80 3.36
N ALA A 90 7.33 16.46 2.80
CA ALA A 90 6.15 17.32 2.86
C ALA A 90 5.70 17.61 4.32
N ARG A 91 5.77 16.58 5.19
CA ARG A 91 5.52 16.72 6.62
C ARG A 91 6.50 17.73 7.28
N LEU A 92 7.78 17.70 6.91
CA LEU A 92 8.75 18.68 7.41
C LEU A 92 8.36 20.12 7.05
N TYR A 93 7.91 20.35 5.81
CA TYR A 93 7.46 21.70 5.40
C TYR A 93 6.20 22.13 6.14
N ALA A 94 5.28 21.21 6.45
CA ALA A 94 4.14 21.51 7.30
C ALA A 94 4.56 21.84 8.75
N ASP A 95 5.48 21.04 9.32
CA ASP A 95 6.04 21.30 10.65
C ASP A 95 6.74 22.67 10.71
N MET A 96 7.51 23.05 9.69
CA MET A 96 8.16 24.36 9.60
C MET A 96 7.15 25.52 9.54
N ARG A 97 6.03 25.39 8.84
CA ARG A 97 4.97 26.42 8.82
C ARG A 97 4.31 26.58 10.20
N ASN A 98 4.21 25.50 10.95
CA ASN A 98 3.64 25.48 12.30
C ASN A 98 4.67 25.73 13.41
N ALA A 99 5.92 25.97 13.07
CA ALA A 99 7.03 26.08 14.04
C ALA A 99 6.87 27.21 15.05
N ALA A 100 6.10 28.25 14.73
CA ALA A 100 5.79 29.34 15.66
C ALA A 100 5.07 28.84 16.93
N ASN A 101 4.26 27.78 16.83
CA ASN A 101 3.60 27.14 17.97
C ASN A 101 4.59 26.51 18.96
N TYR A 102 5.83 26.28 18.52
CA TYR A 102 6.94 25.73 19.31
C TYR A 102 7.98 26.80 19.66
N GLY A 103 7.67 28.06 19.43
CA GLY A 103 8.57 29.20 19.74
C GLY A 103 9.68 29.40 18.70
N ALA A 104 9.65 28.73 17.55
CA ALA A 104 10.65 28.93 16.51
C ALA A 104 10.27 30.08 15.57
N CYS A 105 11.23 30.98 15.31
CA CYS A 105 11.08 32.04 14.31
C CYS A 105 11.51 31.50 12.94
N VAL A 106 10.55 31.19 12.08
CA VAL A 106 10.81 30.77 10.70
C VAL A 106 10.48 31.94 9.77
N PRO A 107 11.26 32.18 8.67
CA PRO A 107 10.90 33.18 7.67
C PRO A 107 9.47 32.94 7.13
N GLY A 108 8.71 33.98 6.87
CA GLY A 108 7.30 33.89 6.49
C GLY A 108 7.05 33.07 5.21
N ASP A 109 7.96 33.15 4.24
CA ASP A 109 7.91 32.38 3.01
C ASP A 109 8.99 31.30 3.00
N ILE A 110 8.58 30.06 3.23
CA ILE A 110 9.46 28.91 3.13
C ILE A 110 9.49 28.44 1.67
N ALA A 111 10.58 28.78 0.98
CA ALA A 111 10.77 28.34 -0.41
C ALA A 111 10.98 26.83 -0.49
N VAL A 112 10.32 26.19 -1.44
CA VAL A 112 10.47 24.77 -1.72
C VAL A 112 11.34 24.55 -2.96
N ASP A 113 12.54 24.00 -2.78
CA ASP A 113 13.33 23.49 -3.89
C ASP A 113 12.84 22.06 -4.23
N PHE A 114 11.84 21.98 -5.11
CA PHE A 114 11.25 20.72 -5.49
C PHE A 114 12.24 19.78 -6.20
N ALA A 115 13.23 20.33 -6.90
CA ALA A 115 14.27 19.53 -7.55
C ALA A 115 15.09 18.77 -6.49
N LEU A 116 15.51 19.42 -5.41
CA LEU A 116 16.21 18.78 -4.29
C LEU A 116 15.32 17.81 -3.51
N VAL A 117 14.02 18.09 -3.37
CA VAL A 117 13.05 17.14 -2.77
C VAL A 117 13.02 15.84 -3.57
N MET A 118 12.89 15.94 -4.89
CA MET A 118 12.86 14.77 -5.78
C MET A 118 14.22 14.07 -5.86
N GLU A 119 15.32 14.80 -5.82
CA GLU A 119 16.66 14.21 -5.76
C GLU A 119 16.86 13.41 -4.46
N ARG A 120 16.43 13.94 -3.32
CA ARG A 120 16.43 13.19 -2.04
C ARG A 120 15.66 11.88 -2.16
N MET A 121 14.47 11.90 -2.75
CA MET A 121 13.66 10.71 -2.97
C MET A 121 14.40 9.71 -3.87
N ARG A 122 14.94 10.14 -5.03
CA ARG A 122 15.69 9.29 -5.96
C ARG A 122 16.92 8.67 -5.31
N ARG A 123 17.66 9.43 -4.52
CA ARG A 123 18.81 8.94 -3.75
C ARG A 123 18.44 7.82 -2.80
N ILE A 124 17.31 7.95 -2.08
CA ILE A 124 16.82 6.91 -1.15
C ILE A 124 16.38 5.68 -1.93
N ARG A 125 15.65 5.85 -3.03
CA ARG A 125 15.23 4.76 -3.92
C ARG A 125 16.42 3.98 -4.47
N ALA A 126 17.42 4.67 -5.00
CA ALA A 126 18.67 4.05 -5.50
C ALA A 126 19.42 3.30 -4.39
N ARG A 127 19.52 3.88 -3.19
CA ARG A 127 20.15 3.20 -2.04
C ARG A 127 19.45 1.90 -1.68
N LEU A 128 18.13 1.91 -1.64
CA LEU A 128 17.33 0.73 -1.27
C LEU A 128 17.31 -0.33 -2.38
N SER A 129 17.45 0.07 -3.64
CA SER A 129 17.48 -0.88 -4.77
C SER A 129 18.65 -1.87 -4.73
N ARG A 130 19.74 -1.55 -4.02
CA ARG A 130 20.89 -2.44 -3.84
C ARG A 130 20.51 -3.78 -3.19
N VAL A 131 19.46 -3.78 -2.35
CA VAL A 131 18.98 -5.02 -1.71
C VAL A 131 18.34 -5.96 -2.74
N ASP A 132 17.72 -5.41 -3.76
CA ASP A 132 17.00 -6.13 -4.80
C ASP A 132 17.78 -6.19 -6.14
N SER A 133 19.11 -5.96 -6.10
CA SER A 133 19.94 -5.97 -7.30
C SER A 133 20.00 -7.35 -7.96
N ALA A 134 20.11 -7.35 -9.29
CA ALA A 134 20.24 -8.56 -10.11
C ALA A 134 21.45 -9.38 -9.70
N GLU A 135 22.60 -8.72 -9.45
CA GLU A 135 23.84 -9.37 -9.00
C GLU A 135 23.64 -10.10 -7.68
N ARG A 136 23.05 -9.42 -6.69
CA ARG A 136 22.84 -10.02 -5.36
C ARG A 136 21.87 -11.20 -5.40
N LEU A 137 20.87 -11.16 -6.28
CA LEU A 137 19.97 -12.31 -6.48
C LEU A 137 20.71 -13.49 -7.12
N ALA A 138 21.56 -13.21 -8.11
CA ALA A 138 22.37 -14.24 -8.76
C ALA A 138 23.42 -14.86 -7.78
N GLU A 139 24.07 -14.04 -6.97
CA GLU A 139 24.96 -14.50 -5.87
C GLU A 139 24.20 -15.39 -4.85
N GLY A 140 22.90 -15.09 -4.62
CA GLY A 140 21.98 -15.90 -3.83
C GLY A 140 21.50 -17.19 -4.52
N GLY A 141 22.04 -17.55 -5.69
CA GLY A 141 21.73 -18.78 -6.42
C GLY A 141 20.43 -18.74 -7.23
N ILE A 142 19.88 -17.55 -7.47
CA ILE A 142 18.65 -17.34 -8.26
C ILE A 142 19.06 -16.98 -9.70
N ASP A 143 18.56 -17.75 -10.68
CA ASP A 143 18.75 -17.46 -12.09
C ASP A 143 17.76 -16.35 -12.50
N VAL A 144 18.25 -15.12 -12.70
CA VAL A 144 17.46 -13.95 -13.08
C VAL A 144 17.39 -13.82 -14.59
N PHE A 145 16.17 -13.84 -15.12
CA PHE A 145 15.88 -13.66 -16.56
C PHE A 145 15.12 -12.34 -16.75
N PHE A 146 15.66 -11.46 -17.56
CA PHE A 146 14.93 -10.29 -18.04
C PHE A 146 14.27 -10.60 -19.37
N GLY A 147 12.95 -10.37 -19.43
CA GLY A 147 12.13 -10.60 -20.64
C GLY A 147 10.67 -10.82 -20.30
N GLY A 148 9.83 -10.80 -21.33
CA GLY A 148 8.40 -11.08 -21.24
C GLY A 148 8.11 -12.56 -21.10
N ALA A 149 7.55 -13.00 -19.97
CA ALA A 149 7.17 -14.39 -19.74
C ALA A 149 5.81 -14.71 -20.37
N ARG A 150 5.71 -15.84 -21.10
CA ARG A 150 4.45 -16.37 -21.61
C ARG A 150 4.38 -17.88 -21.39
N PHE A 151 3.27 -18.39 -20.91
CA PHE A 151 3.07 -19.83 -20.80
C PHE A 151 2.96 -20.45 -22.19
N VAL A 152 3.70 -21.51 -22.42
CA VAL A 152 3.62 -22.32 -23.65
C VAL A 152 3.02 -23.70 -23.36
N SER A 153 2.87 -24.08 -22.10
CA SER A 153 2.20 -25.27 -21.62
C SER A 153 1.97 -25.21 -20.10
N GLY A 154 1.28 -26.20 -19.54
CA GLY A 154 1.09 -26.32 -18.08
C GLY A 154 2.36 -26.52 -17.26
N SER A 155 3.55 -26.60 -17.86
CA SER A 155 4.84 -26.81 -17.17
C SER A 155 6.03 -26.11 -17.82
N ALA A 156 5.79 -25.17 -18.75
CA ALA A 156 6.85 -24.41 -19.42
C ALA A 156 6.40 -22.99 -19.75
N VAL A 157 7.37 -22.07 -19.68
CA VAL A 157 7.23 -20.64 -20.03
C VAL A 157 8.29 -20.31 -21.09
N ASP A 158 7.93 -19.49 -22.05
CA ASP A 158 8.87 -18.81 -22.96
C ASP A 158 9.19 -17.41 -22.41
N VAL A 159 10.47 -17.06 -22.43
CA VAL A 159 10.96 -15.74 -22.06
C VAL A 159 11.78 -15.22 -23.22
N ASP A 160 11.16 -14.45 -24.12
CA ASP A 160 11.77 -13.87 -25.32
C ASP A 160 12.57 -14.90 -26.14
N GLY A 161 11.99 -16.10 -26.38
CA GLY A 161 12.56 -17.21 -27.13
C GLY A 161 13.38 -18.20 -26.28
N ILE A 162 13.55 -17.95 -24.99
CA ILE A 162 14.21 -18.89 -24.06
C ILE A 162 13.15 -19.71 -23.34
N ARG A 163 13.10 -21.03 -23.59
CA ARG A 163 12.15 -21.92 -22.92
C ARG A 163 12.64 -22.34 -21.54
N LEU A 164 11.85 -22.06 -20.50
CA LEU A 164 12.08 -22.45 -19.11
C LEU A 164 11.05 -23.50 -18.68
N ARG A 165 11.50 -24.70 -18.29
CA ARG A 165 10.64 -25.76 -17.74
C ARG A 165 10.66 -25.71 -16.22
N PHE A 166 9.52 -26.03 -15.59
CA PHE A 166 9.38 -25.97 -14.15
C PHE A 166 8.62 -27.17 -13.56
N ARG A 167 8.89 -27.49 -12.32
CA ARG A 167 8.08 -28.41 -11.50
C ARG A 167 6.91 -27.66 -10.87
N LYS A 168 7.16 -26.46 -10.35
CA LYS A 168 6.19 -25.52 -9.81
C LYS A 168 6.46 -24.13 -10.36
N ALA A 169 5.41 -23.32 -10.49
CA ALA A 169 5.53 -21.92 -10.84
C ALA A 169 4.72 -21.03 -9.89
N LEU A 170 5.15 -19.79 -9.72
CA LEU A 170 4.44 -18.72 -9.00
C LEU A 170 4.27 -17.52 -9.93
N VAL A 171 3.03 -17.10 -10.15
CA VAL A 171 2.71 -15.85 -10.83
C VAL A 171 2.60 -14.74 -9.77
N ALA A 172 3.45 -13.73 -9.90
CA ALA A 172 3.56 -12.59 -8.99
C ALA A 172 3.68 -11.26 -9.76
N THR A 173 2.91 -11.13 -10.85
CA THR A 173 2.97 -10.01 -11.80
C THR A 173 2.35 -8.72 -11.28
N GLY A 174 1.70 -8.77 -10.11
CA GLY A 174 1.19 -7.59 -9.43
C GLY A 174 -0.02 -6.94 -10.10
N SER A 175 -0.13 -5.63 -9.93
CA SER A 175 -1.22 -4.79 -10.45
C SER A 175 -0.67 -3.51 -11.10
N ARG A 176 -1.52 -2.80 -11.85
CA ARG A 176 -1.24 -1.50 -12.48
C ARG A 176 -2.35 -0.50 -12.18
N ALA A 177 -2.06 0.80 -12.32
CA ALA A 177 -3.08 1.83 -12.22
C ALA A 177 -4.21 1.55 -13.22
N MET A 178 -5.44 1.62 -12.75
CA MET A 178 -6.62 1.61 -13.63
C MET A 178 -6.70 2.93 -14.38
N LEU A 179 -7.06 2.83 -15.65
CA LEU A 179 -7.25 3.99 -16.52
C LEU A 179 -8.70 4.01 -17.00
N PRO A 180 -9.42 5.13 -16.74
CA PRO A 180 -10.79 5.27 -17.23
C PRO A 180 -10.77 5.64 -18.71
N THR A 181 -11.84 5.27 -19.39
CA THR A 181 -12.09 5.78 -20.75
C THR A 181 -12.73 7.17 -20.65
N ILE A 182 -11.89 8.21 -20.66
CA ILE A 182 -12.34 9.62 -20.70
C ILE A 182 -11.87 10.21 -22.02
N PRO A 183 -12.79 10.75 -22.86
CA PRO A 183 -12.44 11.43 -24.11
C PRO A 183 -11.38 12.50 -23.90
N GLY A 184 -10.31 12.50 -24.72
CA GLY A 184 -9.20 13.46 -24.67
C GLY A 184 -8.16 13.21 -23.56
N LEU A 185 -8.33 12.20 -22.70
CA LEU A 185 -7.39 11.91 -21.63
C LEU A 185 -6.03 11.40 -22.18
N ALA A 186 -6.06 10.55 -23.19
CA ALA A 186 -4.83 9.98 -23.76
C ALA A 186 -3.93 11.05 -24.38
N GLU A 187 -4.52 12.04 -25.04
CA GLU A 187 -3.83 13.17 -25.66
C GLU A 187 -3.34 14.19 -24.62
N ALA A 188 -4.00 14.25 -23.46
CA ALA A 188 -3.71 15.23 -22.42
C ALA A 188 -2.44 14.93 -21.61
N THR A 189 -1.82 13.77 -21.77
CA THR A 189 -0.69 13.29 -20.95
C THR A 189 -0.99 13.43 -19.45
N TYR A 190 -1.31 12.34 -18.80
CA TYR A 190 -1.62 12.28 -17.38
C TYR A 190 -0.52 11.57 -16.60
N LEU A 191 -0.53 11.73 -15.29
CA LEU A 191 0.34 11.04 -14.35
C LEU A 191 -0.37 9.78 -13.81
N THR A 192 0.40 8.72 -13.67
CA THR A 192 0.08 7.55 -12.85
C THR A 192 1.15 7.42 -11.77
N ASN A 193 1.04 6.46 -10.88
CA ASN A 193 2.14 6.13 -9.97
C ASN A 193 3.45 5.84 -10.72
N GLU A 194 3.40 5.24 -11.92
CA GLU A 194 4.59 4.93 -12.72
C GLU A 194 5.32 6.18 -13.26
N THR A 195 4.63 7.31 -13.42
CA THR A 195 5.20 8.56 -14.01
C THR A 195 5.27 9.73 -13.03
N PHE A 196 4.56 9.66 -11.92
CA PHE A 196 4.50 10.73 -10.92
C PHE A 196 5.89 11.04 -10.31
N PHE A 197 6.68 10.02 -10.05
CA PHE A 197 8.01 10.17 -9.43
C PHE A 197 9.11 10.64 -10.40
N ASP A 198 8.77 10.80 -11.68
CA ASP A 198 9.64 11.40 -12.69
C ASP A 198 9.52 12.93 -12.75
N LEU A 199 8.58 13.52 -12.04
CA LEU A 199 8.44 14.97 -11.95
C LEU A 199 9.77 15.62 -11.53
N THR A 200 10.16 16.68 -12.24
CA THR A 200 11.37 17.49 -11.96
C THR A 200 11.02 18.90 -11.50
N LYS A 201 9.79 19.33 -11.77
CA LYS A 201 9.26 20.64 -11.35
C LYS A 201 7.95 20.42 -10.60
N LEU A 202 7.73 21.25 -9.58
CA LEU A 202 6.46 21.26 -8.86
C LEU A 202 5.36 21.79 -9.80
N PRO A 203 4.30 21.02 -10.07
CA PRO A 203 3.16 21.56 -10.80
C PRO A 203 2.48 22.67 -9.96
N ALA A 204 2.14 23.80 -10.59
CA ALA A 204 1.41 24.85 -9.87
C ALA A 204 -0.01 24.41 -9.52
N SER A 205 -0.58 23.49 -10.31
CA SER A 205 -1.92 22.94 -10.08
C SER A 205 -2.01 21.46 -10.49
N LEU A 206 -2.72 20.65 -9.66
CA LEU A 206 -2.92 19.23 -9.86
C LEU A 206 -4.39 18.86 -9.63
N LEU A 207 -4.96 18.10 -10.55
CA LEU A 207 -6.22 17.38 -10.33
C LEU A 207 -5.92 15.91 -10.07
N VAL A 208 -6.35 15.39 -8.93
CA VAL A 208 -6.31 13.96 -8.62
C VAL A 208 -7.69 13.38 -8.93
N ILE A 209 -7.76 12.43 -9.87
CA ILE A 209 -9.00 11.72 -10.18
C ILE A 209 -9.02 10.44 -9.35
N GLY A 210 -9.86 10.43 -8.30
CA GLY A 210 -10.00 9.35 -7.33
C GLY A 210 -9.40 9.68 -5.95
N GLY A 211 -10.23 9.63 -4.92
CA GLY A 211 -9.91 9.90 -3.51
C GLY A 211 -9.53 8.62 -2.72
N GLY A 212 -8.77 7.70 -3.35
CA GLY A 212 -8.19 6.55 -2.66
C GLY A 212 -6.91 6.90 -1.89
N PRO A 213 -6.32 5.95 -1.12
CA PRO A 213 -5.14 6.20 -0.29
C PRO A 213 -3.99 6.88 -1.02
N ILE A 214 -3.58 6.36 -2.18
CA ILE A 214 -2.48 6.92 -3.00
C ILE A 214 -2.81 8.36 -3.44
N GLY A 215 -4.05 8.58 -3.88
CA GLY A 215 -4.52 9.92 -4.29
C GLY A 215 -4.42 10.92 -3.15
N CYS A 216 -4.86 10.54 -1.94
CA CYS A 216 -4.81 11.37 -0.74
C CYS A 216 -3.36 11.67 -0.30
N GLU A 217 -2.50 10.66 -0.27
CA GLU A 217 -1.09 10.80 0.09
C GLU A 217 -0.36 11.79 -0.83
N MET A 218 -0.53 11.64 -2.14
CA MET A 218 0.13 12.52 -3.12
C MET A 218 -0.49 13.91 -3.18
N ALA A 219 -1.80 14.02 -3.02
CA ALA A 219 -2.49 15.29 -2.93
C ALA A 219 -1.97 16.13 -1.74
N GLN A 220 -1.93 15.52 -0.54
CA GLN A 220 -1.43 16.18 0.65
C GLN A 220 0.05 16.60 0.51
N ALA A 221 0.88 15.70 -0.02
CA ALA A 221 2.30 15.98 -0.19
C ALA A 221 2.55 17.17 -1.13
N LEU A 222 1.87 17.22 -2.30
CA LEU A 222 2.05 18.32 -3.25
C LEU A 222 1.43 19.62 -2.77
N ALA A 223 0.29 19.59 -2.08
CA ALA A 223 -0.30 20.77 -1.46
C ALA A 223 0.67 21.39 -0.43
N ARG A 224 1.30 20.55 0.40
CA ARG A 224 2.32 20.99 1.36
C ARG A 224 3.56 21.56 0.72
N PHE A 225 3.86 21.23 -0.52
CA PHE A 225 4.93 21.88 -1.30
C PHE A 225 4.47 23.16 -2.01
N GLY A 226 3.17 23.48 -2.01
CA GLY A 226 2.63 24.72 -2.56
C GLY A 226 1.85 24.57 -3.87
N SER A 227 1.57 23.35 -4.34
CA SER A 227 0.64 23.12 -5.44
C SER A 227 -0.81 23.39 -5.01
N ARG A 228 -1.62 23.95 -5.90
CA ARG A 228 -3.09 23.92 -5.74
C ARG A 228 -3.58 22.53 -6.14
N VAL A 229 -4.19 21.82 -5.21
CA VAL A 229 -4.60 20.43 -5.45
C VAL A 229 -6.09 20.28 -5.26
N THR A 230 -6.74 19.67 -6.24
CA THR A 230 -8.15 19.27 -6.18
C THR A 230 -8.24 17.75 -6.32
N ILE A 231 -9.04 17.09 -5.49
CA ILE A 231 -9.41 15.68 -5.63
C ILE A 231 -10.84 15.62 -6.18
N ALA A 232 -11.03 15.03 -7.36
CA ALA A 232 -12.35 14.70 -7.89
C ALA A 232 -12.65 13.22 -7.60
N ASN A 233 -13.63 12.96 -6.75
CA ASN A 233 -14.04 11.62 -6.35
C ASN A 233 -15.46 11.33 -6.83
N ALA A 234 -15.62 10.34 -7.71
CA ALA A 234 -16.91 9.99 -8.29
C ALA A 234 -17.89 9.37 -7.27
N ALA A 235 -17.37 8.78 -6.19
CA ALA A 235 -18.19 8.22 -5.12
C ALA A 235 -18.72 9.31 -4.18
N PRO A 236 -19.89 9.10 -3.55
CA PRO A 236 -20.48 10.04 -2.60
C PRO A 236 -19.76 10.07 -1.25
N LEU A 237 -18.92 9.08 -0.98
CA LEU A 237 -18.18 8.96 0.26
C LEU A 237 -16.68 9.04 0.01
N PHE A 238 -16.01 9.85 0.82
CA PHE A 238 -14.55 9.91 0.88
C PHE A 238 -14.02 8.68 1.63
N LEU A 239 -12.94 8.07 1.13
CA LEU A 239 -12.35 6.83 1.70
C LEU A 239 -13.42 5.80 2.13
N PRO A 240 -14.22 5.26 1.21
CA PRO A 240 -15.43 4.49 1.54
C PRO A 240 -15.16 3.17 2.28
N LYS A 241 -13.92 2.68 2.26
CA LYS A 241 -13.51 1.48 2.99
C LYS A 241 -13.22 1.77 4.48
N GLU A 242 -12.90 3.02 4.83
CA GLU A 242 -12.59 3.43 6.20
C GLU A 242 -13.85 3.77 7.01
N GLU A 243 -13.78 3.71 8.33
CA GLU A 243 -14.83 4.22 9.20
C GLU A 243 -15.03 5.73 8.99
N ARG A 244 -16.25 6.19 9.15
CA ARG A 244 -16.62 7.57 8.77
C ARG A 244 -15.88 8.65 9.54
N ASP A 245 -15.65 8.42 10.84
CA ASP A 245 -14.87 9.32 11.69
C ASP A 245 -13.38 9.38 11.26
N ALA A 246 -12.77 8.24 10.95
CA ALA A 246 -11.41 8.20 10.42
C ALA A 246 -11.30 8.91 9.06
N ALA A 247 -12.23 8.63 8.14
CA ALA A 247 -12.28 9.30 6.84
C ALA A 247 -12.49 10.81 6.96
N GLN A 248 -13.34 11.27 7.90
CA GLN A 248 -13.57 12.69 8.14
C GLN A 248 -12.30 13.39 8.63
N MET A 249 -11.56 12.79 9.58
CA MET A 249 -10.30 13.35 10.07
C MET A 249 -9.27 13.55 8.95
N VAL A 250 -9.16 12.60 8.03
CA VAL A 250 -8.30 12.76 6.84
C VAL A 250 -8.80 13.88 5.93
N SER A 251 -10.11 13.95 5.70
CA SER A 251 -10.71 15.02 4.89
C SER A 251 -10.43 16.41 5.47
N ASP A 252 -10.59 16.56 6.79
CA ASP A 252 -10.33 17.81 7.51
C ASP A 252 -8.84 18.19 7.47
N ALA A 253 -7.94 17.20 7.58
CA ALA A 253 -6.50 17.42 7.47
C ALA A 253 -6.10 17.85 6.05
N LEU A 254 -6.66 17.23 5.02
CA LEU A 254 -6.46 17.62 3.64
C LEU A 254 -6.94 19.06 3.37
N ALA A 255 -8.11 19.42 3.91
CA ALA A 255 -8.65 20.78 3.79
C ALA A 255 -7.75 21.81 4.49
N ARG A 256 -7.22 21.51 5.68
CA ARG A 256 -6.24 22.36 6.38
C ARG A 256 -4.95 22.56 5.57
N ASP A 257 -4.53 21.53 4.83
CA ASP A 257 -3.37 21.60 3.92
C ASP A 257 -3.70 22.29 2.58
N GLY A 258 -4.94 22.77 2.38
CA GLY A 258 -5.39 23.48 1.17
C GLY A 258 -5.78 22.57 0.01
N VAL A 259 -6.08 21.30 0.25
CA VAL A 259 -6.61 20.39 -0.76
C VAL A 259 -8.13 20.51 -0.83
N GLU A 260 -8.65 20.77 -2.03
CA GLU A 260 -10.10 20.75 -2.29
C GLU A 260 -10.57 19.34 -2.60
N VAL A 261 -11.59 18.84 -1.89
CA VAL A 261 -12.18 17.50 -2.13
C VAL A 261 -13.59 17.64 -2.67
N HIS A 262 -13.79 17.25 -3.92
CA HIS A 262 -15.07 17.26 -4.61
C HIS A 262 -15.64 15.84 -4.68
N LEU A 263 -16.66 15.55 -3.88
CA LEU A 263 -17.40 14.28 -3.89
C LEU A 263 -18.48 14.29 -4.99
N ASN A 264 -19.03 13.14 -5.36
CA ASN A 264 -19.99 12.98 -6.46
C ASN A 264 -19.49 13.58 -7.79
N THR A 265 -18.18 13.77 -7.94
CA THR A 265 -17.58 14.51 -9.05
C THR A 265 -16.85 13.57 -9.98
N LYS A 266 -17.42 13.38 -11.19
CA LYS A 266 -16.89 12.50 -12.23
C LYS A 266 -16.26 13.32 -13.35
N ALA A 267 -15.00 13.06 -13.68
CA ALA A 267 -14.38 13.59 -14.88
C ALA A 267 -14.95 12.91 -16.13
N VAL A 268 -15.39 13.69 -17.11
CA VAL A 268 -16.10 13.20 -18.30
C VAL A 268 -15.42 13.55 -19.62
N GLN A 269 -14.63 14.61 -19.67
CA GLN A 269 -13.86 15.01 -20.85
C GLN A 269 -12.60 15.75 -20.43
N VAL A 270 -11.54 15.62 -21.23
CA VAL A 270 -10.31 16.40 -21.09
C VAL A 270 -9.99 17.11 -22.41
N LYS A 271 -9.64 18.39 -22.34
CA LYS A 271 -9.12 19.18 -23.47
C LYS A 271 -7.79 19.79 -23.08
N VAL A 272 -6.86 19.91 -24.01
CA VAL A 272 -5.59 20.60 -23.80
C VAL A 272 -5.63 21.94 -24.53
N GLU A 273 -5.58 23.02 -23.76
CA GLU A 273 -5.62 24.39 -24.29
C GLU A 273 -4.54 25.23 -23.57
N LEU A 274 -3.75 25.97 -24.32
CA LEU A 274 -2.68 26.84 -23.79
C LEU A 274 -1.74 26.14 -22.78
N GLY A 275 -1.46 24.85 -23.02
CA GLY A 275 -0.58 24.03 -22.18
C GLY A 275 -1.22 23.51 -20.88
N LYS A 276 -2.47 23.84 -20.61
CA LYS A 276 -3.23 23.33 -19.46
C LYS A 276 -4.22 22.24 -19.86
N ARG A 277 -4.56 21.37 -18.90
CA ARG A 277 -5.61 20.35 -19.01
C ARG A 277 -6.89 20.93 -18.45
N HIS A 278 -7.87 21.15 -19.31
CA HIS A 278 -9.22 21.55 -18.97
C HIS A 278 -10.05 20.29 -18.80
N VAL A 279 -10.34 19.92 -17.55
CA VAL A 279 -11.09 18.71 -17.22
C VAL A 279 -12.55 19.11 -16.96
N GLU A 280 -13.43 18.65 -17.81
CA GLU A 280 -14.88 18.77 -17.61
C GLU A 280 -15.32 17.73 -16.58
N THR A 281 -16.00 18.19 -15.55
CA THR A 281 -16.52 17.35 -14.46
C THR A 281 -18.02 17.51 -14.33
N ILE A 282 -18.69 16.44 -13.92
CA ILE A 282 -20.13 16.45 -13.59
C ILE A 282 -20.28 16.13 -12.11
N ASN A 283 -21.02 16.99 -11.40
CA ASN A 283 -21.45 16.82 -10.03
C ASN A 283 -22.94 17.07 -9.93
N ASP A 284 -23.74 16.04 -9.59
CA ASP A 284 -25.19 16.10 -9.46
C ASP A 284 -25.87 16.80 -10.66
N GLY A 285 -25.39 16.51 -11.87
CA GLY A 285 -25.90 17.09 -13.12
C GLY A 285 -25.32 18.46 -13.51
N ASN A 286 -24.57 19.11 -12.61
CA ASN A 286 -23.90 20.37 -12.90
C ASN A 286 -22.53 20.09 -13.56
N ILE A 287 -22.28 20.81 -14.68
CA ILE A 287 -21.00 20.71 -15.38
C ILE A 287 -20.09 21.85 -14.93
N ALA A 288 -18.86 21.51 -14.58
CA ALA A 288 -17.81 22.48 -14.26
C ALA A 288 -16.50 22.11 -14.96
N THR A 289 -15.65 23.08 -15.24
CA THR A 289 -14.34 22.88 -15.84
C THR A 289 -13.24 23.22 -14.84
N ILE A 290 -12.33 22.28 -14.59
CA ILE A 290 -11.15 22.45 -13.73
C ILE A 290 -9.92 22.52 -14.64
N ALA A 291 -9.22 23.66 -14.63
CA ALA A 291 -8.00 23.88 -15.42
C ALA A 291 -6.74 23.63 -14.55
N VAL A 292 -5.90 22.69 -14.96
CA VAL A 292 -4.73 22.25 -14.19
C VAL A 292 -3.49 22.00 -15.07
N ASP A 293 -2.31 21.99 -14.44
CA ASP A 293 -1.06 21.66 -15.13
C ASP A 293 -0.90 20.15 -15.32
N HIS A 294 -1.36 19.35 -14.36
CA HIS A 294 -1.30 17.89 -14.45
C HIS A 294 -2.55 17.23 -13.87
N ILE A 295 -2.82 16.02 -14.38
CA ILE A 295 -3.86 15.12 -13.88
C ILE A 295 -3.14 13.89 -13.29
N LEU A 296 -3.47 13.47 -12.07
CA LEU A 296 -3.00 12.23 -11.46
C LEU A 296 -4.16 11.22 -11.39
N MET A 297 -3.94 10.03 -11.91
CA MET A 297 -4.91 8.94 -11.87
C MET A 297 -4.79 8.15 -10.56
N GLY A 298 -5.84 8.15 -9.74
CA GLY A 298 -5.94 7.48 -8.44
C GLY A 298 -7.20 6.64 -8.26
N ILE A 299 -7.78 6.09 -9.35
CA ILE A 299 -9.09 5.41 -9.34
C ILE A 299 -9.04 3.92 -8.96
N GLY A 300 -7.88 3.41 -8.58
CA GLY A 300 -7.68 2.02 -8.21
C GLY A 300 -6.64 1.31 -9.08
N ARG A 301 -6.54 0.00 -8.90
CA ARG A 301 -5.54 -0.84 -9.54
C ARG A 301 -6.20 -2.08 -10.14
N ALA A 302 -5.68 -2.53 -11.29
CA ALA A 302 -6.10 -3.76 -11.95
C ALA A 302 -4.96 -4.79 -11.95
N PRO A 303 -5.27 -6.09 -11.80
CA PRO A 303 -4.26 -7.14 -11.82
C PRO A 303 -3.61 -7.26 -13.20
N VAL A 304 -2.32 -7.60 -13.23
CA VAL A 304 -1.58 -7.80 -14.48
C VAL A 304 -1.65 -9.26 -14.93
N VAL A 305 -2.67 -9.59 -15.69
CA VAL A 305 -2.91 -10.93 -16.25
C VAL A 305 -2.65 -11.01 -17.75
N GLY A 306 -2.69 -9.88 -18.45
CA GLY A 306 -2.52 -9.83 -19.90
C GLY A 306 -1.08 -10.13 -20.37
N GLY A 307 -0.96 -10.81 -21.53
CA GLY A 307 0.31 -11.15 -22.18
C GLY A 307 1.05 -12.34 -21.56
N LEU A 308 0.43 -13.05 -20.63
CA LEU A 308 0.98 -14.25 -19.99
C LEU A 308 0.58 -15.55 -20.68
N ASP A 309 -0.41 -15.54 -21.58
CA ASP A 309 -1.01 -16.71 -22.22
C ASP A 309 -1.44 -17.78 -21.18
N LEU A 310 -2.19 -17.31 -20.14
CA LEU A 310 -2.62 -18.14 -19.00
C LEU A 310 -3.44 -19.35 -19.43
N GLU A 311 -4.19 -19.24 -20.50
CA GLU A 311 -5.01 -20.31 -21.10
C GLU A 311 -4.13 -21.50 -21.56
N ALA A 312 -2.93 -21.23 -22.10
CA ALA A 312 -2.00 -22.27 -22.51
C ALA A 312 -1.52 -23.14 -21.34
N ALA A 313 -1.62 -22.62 -20.13
CA ALA A 313 -1.33 -23.35 -18.90
C ALA A 313 -2.58 -23.88 -18.19
N GLY A 314 -3.79 -23.64 -18.70
CA GLY A 314 -5.06 -24.00 -18.07
C GLY A 314 -5.33 -23.23 -16.78
N ILE A 315 -4.91 -21.96 -16.69
CA ILE A 315 -5.08 -21.09 -15.53
C ILE A 315 -6.33 -20.23 -15.73
N ALA A 316 -7.28 -20.35 -14.80
CA ALA A 316 -8.49 -19.53 -14.78
C ALA A 316 -8.19 -18.15 -14.18
N TYR A 317 -8.69 -17.09 -14.82
CA TYR A 317 -8.52 -15.70 -14.40
C TYR A 317 -9.67 -14.82 -14.89
N ASP A 318 -9.70 -13.59 -14.41
CA ASP A 318 -10.57 -12.52 -14.85
C ASP A 318 -9.75 -11.21 -14.91
N ASP A 319 -10.01 -10.36 -15.88
CA ASP A 319 -9.23 -9.12 -16.09
C ASP A 319 -9.37 -8.08 -14.95
N HIS A 320 -10.42 -8.18 -14.14
CA HIS A 320 -10.69 -7.27 -13.03
C HIS A 320 -10.30 -7.85 -11.67
N THR A 321 -10.53 -9.15 -11.46
CA THR A 321 -10.27 -9.82 -10.18
C THR A 321 -8.97 -10.59 -10.14
N GLY A 322 -8.32 -10.80 -11.29
CA GLY A 322 -7.03 -11.45 -11.41
C GLY A 322 -7.10 -12.98 -11.52
N ILE A 323 -6.00 -13.63 -11.17
CA ILE A 323 -5.88 -15.09 -11.22
C ILE A 323 -6.70 -15.71 -10.09
N HIS A 324 -7.57 -16.66 -10.44
CA HIS A 324 -8.38 -17.38 -9.48
C HIS A 324 -7.51 -18.38 -8.69
N VAL A 325 -7.53 -18.29 -7.38
CA VAL A 325 -6.79 -19.17 -6.48
C VAL A 325 -7.69 -19.73 -5.38
N ASP A 326 -7.33 -20.93 -4.90
CA ASP A 326 -7.91 -21.47 -3.67
C ASP A 326 -7.28 -20.84 -2.42
N ASP A 327 -7.78 -21.19 -1.23
CA ASP A 327 -7.25 -20.67 0.04
C ASP A 327 -5.78 -21.05 0.33
N PHE A 328 -5.21 -21.94 -0.50
CA PHE A 328 -3.81 -22.32 -0.46
C PHE A 328 -2.96 -21.62 -1.53
N LEU A 329 -3.54 -20.63 -2.23
CA LEU A 329 -2.92 -19.84 -3.31
C LEU A 329 -2.59 -20.68 -4.56
N ARG A 330 -3.25 -21.82 -4.73
CA ARG A 330 -3.09 -22.67 -5.90
C ARG A 330 -4.12 -22.27 -6.96
N THR A 331 -3.69 -22.18 -8.21
CA THR A 331 -4.57 -21.92 -9.37
C THR A 331 -5.31 -23.19 -9.82
N SER A 332 -6.10 -23.10 -10.88
CA SER A 332 -6.71 -24.25 -11.56
C SER A 332 -5.66 -25.24 -12.10
N ASN A 333 -4.45 -24.78 -12.42
CA ASN A 333 -3.32 -25.67 -12.71
C ASN A 333 -2.59 -26.03 -11.38
N PRO A 334 -2.56 -27.31 -10.97
CA PRO A 334 -1.99 -27.74 -9.68
C PRO A 334 -0.47 -27.55 -9.57
N ARG A 335 0.20 -27.18 -10.65
CA ARG A 335 1.64 -26.85 -10.68
C ARG A 335 1.87 -25.37 -10.49
N VAL A 336 0.83 -24.52 -10.67
CA VAL A 336 0.96 -23.07 -10.67
C VAL A 336 0.22 -22.47 -9.48
N TYR A 337 0.91 -21.57 -8.80
CA TYR A 337 0.41 -20.73 -7.69
C TYR A 337 0.38 -19.28 -8.13
N ALA A 338 -0.37 -18.44 -7.42
CA ALA A 338 -0.28 -16.99 -7.58
C ALA A 338 -0.19 -16.30 -6.21
N ALA A 339 0.45 -15.14 -6.15
CA ALA A 339 0.59 -14.36 -4.92
C ALA A 339 0.66 -12.85 -5.20
N GLY A 340 0.25 -12.07 -4.22
CA GLY A 340 0.20 -10.60 -4.31
C GLY A 340 -0.98 -10.11 -5.12
N ASP A 341 -0.86 -8.88 -5.61
CA ASP A 341 -1.96 -8.11 -6.22
C ASP A 341 -2.60 -8.78 -7.45
N VAL A 342 -1.90 -9.71 -8.09
CA VAL A 342 -2.42 -10.44 -9.26
C VAL A 342 -3.59 -11.36 -8.92
N CYS A 343 -3.79 -11.70 -7.64
CA CYS A 343 -4.81 -12.66 -7.20
C CYS A 343 -5.50 -12.30 -5.87
N LEU A 344 -5.10 -11.18 -5.23
CA LEU A 344 -5.61 -10.81 -3.91
C LEU A 344 -6.32 -9.47 -3.94
N GLU A 345 -7.40 -9.36 -3.16
CA GLU A 345 -8.13 -8.10 -2.95
C GLU A 345 -7.31 -7.08 -2.16
N HIS A 346 -6.54 -7.54 -1.17
CA HIS A 346 -5.67 -6.70 -0.34
C HIS A 346 -4.33 -6.47 -1.04
N GLN A 347 -4.25 -5.37 -1.82
CA GLN A 347 -3.10 -5.00 -2.64
C GLN A 347 -2.05 -4.22 -1.85
N PHE A 348 -1.49 -4.85 -0.81
CA PHE A 348 -0.44 -4.28 0.06
C PHE A 348 0.84 -5.12 -0.01
N VAL A 349 1.98 -4.47 0.19
CA VAL A 349 3.31 -5.11 0.13
C VAL A 349 3.43 -6.26 1.13
N ASP A 350 2.99 -6.04 2.37
CA ASP A 350 3.08 -7.04 3.44
C ASP A 350 2.22 -8.26 3.13
N THR A 351 1.02 -8.04 2.60
CA THR A 351 0.13 -9.10 2.13
C THR A 351 0.75 -9.86 0.96
N ALA A 352 1.36 -9.15 0.02
CA ALA A 352 2.04 -9.75 -1.13
C ALA A 352 3.21 -10.65 -0.68
N VAL A 353 4.04 -10.18 0.26
CA VAL A 353 5.15 -10.95 0.83
C VAL A 353 4.65 -12.16 1.64
N ALA A 354 3.62 -11.97 2.48
CA ALA A 354 3.06 -13.05 3.30
C ALA A 354 2.42 -14.14 2.43
N SER A 355 1.64 -13.75 1.40
CA SER A 355 1.04 -14.68 0.45
C SER A 355 2.10 -15.45 -0.34
N ALA A 356 3.17 -14.79 -0.78
CA ALA A 356 4.27 -15.44 -1.49
C ALA A 356 4.96 -16.51 -0.61
N ARG A 357 5.19 -16.24 0.67
CA ARG A 357 5.74 -17.23 1.63
C ARG A 357 4.81 -18.43 1.80
N ILE A 358 3.48 -18.19 1.87
CA ILE A 358 2.47 -19.26 1.91
C ILE A 358 2.53 -20.08 0.63
N ALA A 359 2.52 -19.44 -0.55
CA ALA A 359 2.55 -20.10 -1.84
C ALA A 359 3.81 -20.97 -2.00
N VAL A 360 5.00 -20.45 -1.68
CA VAL A 360 6.26 -21.20 -1.74
C VAL A 360 6.23 -22.41 -0.81
N ARG A 361 5.77 -22.23 0.43
CA ARG A 361 5.63 -23.32 1.37
C ARG A 361 4.69 -24.41 0.84
N ASN A 362 3.53 -24.01 0.32
CA ASN A 362 2.53 -24.94 -0.20
C ASN A 362 2.96 -25.62 -1.51
N ALA A 363 3.82 -24.96 -2.29
CA ALA A 363 4.35 -25.50 -3.54
C ALA A 363 5.48 -26.51 -3.32
N LEU A 364 6.37 -26.29 -2.34
CA LEU A 364 7.64 -27.01 -2.22
C LEU A 364 7.73 -27.92 -0.98
N LEU A 365 6.90 -27.68 0.05
CA LEU A 365 6.99 -28.44 1.31
C LEU A 365 5.69 -29.20 1.61
N PRO A 366 5.74 -30.28 2.39
CA PRO A 366 4.56 -30.97 2.86
C PRO A 366 3.74 -30.10 3.84
N GLY A 367 2.45 -30.40 3.93
CA GLY A 367 1.49 -29.64 4.72
C GLY A 367 1.00 -28.39 3.97
N ARG A 368 -0.06 -27.75 4.46
CA ARG A 368 -0.71 -26.61 3.81
C ARG A 368 -0.98 -25.48 4.79
N LYS A 369 -0.69 -24.25 4.37
CA LYS A 369 -1.06 -23.02 5.08
C LYS A 369 -2.15 -22.28 4.31
N ARG A 370 -3.14 -21.75 5.00
CA ARG A 370 -4.27 -21.01 4.43
C ARG A 370 -3.97 -19.53 4.37
N MET A 371 -4.39 -18.87 3.29
CA MET A 371 -4.36 -17.42 3.18
C MET A 371 -5.35 -16.76 4.15
N SER A 372 -6.52 -17.37 4.34
CA SER A 372 -7.57 -16.91 5.26
C SER A 372 -7.15 -16.90 6.74
N ALA A 373 -6.04 -17.54 7.09
CA ALA A 373 -5.49 -17.51 8.46
C ALA A 373 -4.64 -16.26 8.76
N LEU A 374 -4.39 -15.40 7.77
CA LEU A 374 -3.62 -14.19 7.98
C LEU A 374 -4.48 -13.09 8.63
N THR A 375 -3.89 -12.42 9.60
CA THR A 375 -4.37 -11.12 10.11
C THR A 375 -3.64 -10.04 9.32
N ILE A 376 -4.38 -9.27 8.52
CA ILE A 376 -3.79 -8.32 7.58
C ILE A 376 -4.04 -6.91 8.11
N PRO A 377 -3.01 -6.18 8.55
CA PRO A 377 -3.09 -4.74 8.82
C PRO A 377 -2.84 -3.95 7.53
N TRP A 378 -3.31 -2.69 7.52
CA TRP A 378 -2.94 -1.72 6.48
C TRP A 378 -2.83 -0.31 7.05
N CYS A 379 -2.18 0.58 6.30
CA CYS A 379 -2.03 1.97 6.67
C CYS A 379 -2.10 2.87 5.43
N THR A 380 -2.86 3.97 5.55
CA THR A 380 -2.82 5.11 4.64
C THR A 380 -1.92 6.15 5.28
N TYR A 381 -0.87 6.58 4.58
CA TYR A 381 0.22 7.41 5.11
C TYR A 381 -0.02 8.92 4.88
N THR A 382 -1.26 9.36 5.01
CA THR A 382 -1.58 10.79 5.17
C THR A 382 -1.04 11.31 6.51
N ASP A 383 -1.27 12.56 6.83
CA ASP A 383 -0.95 13.14 8.12
C ASP A 383 -2.21 13.83 8.68
N PRO A 384 -2.91 13.22 9.66
CA PRO A 384 -2.57 11.98 10.36
C PRO A 384 -2.65 10.72 9.47
N GLU A 385 -1.92 9.67 9.86
CA GLU A 385 -2.01 8.34 9.26
C GLU A 385 -3.30 7.65 9.71
N VAL A 386 -3.85 6.77 8.87
CA VAL A 386 -4.97 5.88 9.22
C VAL A 386 -4.52 4.45 9.09
N ALA A 387 -4.43 3.73 10.20
CA ALA A 387 -4.09 2.31 10.23
C ALA A 387 -5.25 1.46 10.75
N HIS A 388 -5.43 0.29 10.16
CA HIS A 388 -6.48 -0.64 10.55
C HIS A 388 -6.00 -2.09 10.54
N VAL A 389 -6.61 -2.91 11.38
CA VAL A 389 -6.46 -4.37 11.37
C VAL A 389 -7.77 -5.05 11.77
N GLY A 390 -8.10 -6.14 11.09
CA GLY A 390 -9.24 -7.00 11.45
C GLY A 390 -10.58 -6.52 10.90
N LEU A 391 -11.64 -6.67 11.66
CA LEU A 391 -13.01 -6.36 11.24
C LEU A 391 -13.41 -4.95 11.65
N TYR A 392 -14.01 -4.21 10.72
CA TYR A 392 -14.78 -3.02 11.04
C TYR A 392 -16.10 -3.40 11.73
N VAL A 393 -16.67 -2.48 12.50
CA VAL A 393 -17.98 -2.67 13.16
C VAL A 393 -19.06 -3.07 12.16
N LYS A 394 -19.07 -2.45 10.97
CA LYS A 394 -20.02 -2.80 9.91
C LYS A 394 -19.89 -4.26 9.49
N GLN A 395 -18.68 -4.73 9.21
CA GLN A 395 -18.42 -6.12 8.78
C GLN A 395 -18.76 -7.13 9.88
N ALA A 396 -18.48 -6.80 11.13
CA ALA A 396 -18.83 -7.65 12.25
C ALA A 396 -20.35 -7.79 12.41
N ARG A 397 -21.09 -6.69 12.27
CA ARG A 397 -22.58 -6.69 12.30
C ARG A 397 -23.17 -7.49 11.14
N GLU A 398 -22.64 -7.34 9.93
CA GLU A 398 -23.07 -8.11 8.75
C GLU A 398 -22.87 -9.63 8.95
N ARG A 399 -21.89 -10.03 9.77
CA ARG A 399 -21.61 -11.41 10.16
C ARG A 399 -22.37 -11.86 11.41
N GLY A 400 -23.24 -11.03 11.96
CA GLY A 400 -23.99 -11.33 13.19
C GLY A 400 -23.11 -11.41 14.45
N ILE A 401 -21.92 -10.80 14.44
CA ILE A 401 -20.99 -10.79 15.57
C ILE A 401 -21.31 -9.58 16.44
N PRO A 402 -21.70 -9.75 17.72
CA PRO A 402 -21.91 -8.63 18.63
C PRO A 402 -20.58 -7.96 18.96
N VAL A 403 -20.54 -6.62 18.90
CA VAL A 403 -19.32 -5.82 19.03
C VAL A 403 -19.50 -4.77 20.11
N LYS A 404 -18.49 -4.65 20.97
CA LYS A 404 -18.28 -3.50 21.85
C LYS A 404 -17.00 -2.77 21.42
N THR A 405 -17.07 -1.43 21.44
CA THR A 405 -15.98 -0.58 20.96
C THR A 405 -15.46 0.30 22.07
N TYR A 406 -14.14 0.44 22.15
CA TYR A 406 -13.43 1.31 23.08
C TYR A 406 -12.62 2.30 22.25
N THR A 407 -12.86 3.58 22.47
CA THR A 407 -12.23 4.67 21.72
C THR A 407 -11.55 5.61 22.70
N VAL A 408 -10.31 5.96 22.40
CA VAL A 408 -9.51 6.96 23.11
C VAL A 408 -9.10 8.04 22.11
N PRO A 409 -9.58 9.27 22.26
CA PRO A 409 -9.12 10.40 21.44
C PRO A 409 -7.66 10.72 21.75
N MET A 410 -6.89 11.15 20.74
CA MET A 410 -5.47 11.48 20.94
C MET A 410 -5.27 12.73 21.85
N HIS A 411 -6.21 13.65 21.90
CA HIS A 411 -6.16 14.79 22.82
C HIS A 411 -6.32 14.42 24.33
N GLU A 412 -6.55 13.15 24.65
CA GLU A 412 -6.52 12.61 26.02
C GLU A 412 -5.21 11.87 26.33
N VAL A 413 -4.28 11.81 25.36
CA VAL A 413 -3.01 11.09 25.47
C VAL A 413 -1.87 12.06 25.74
N ASP A 414 -1.23 11.96 26.89
CA ASP A 414 -0.19 12.89 27.37
C ASP A 414 0.91 13.15 26.32
N ARG A 415 1.36 12.13 25.63
CA ARG A 415 2.40 12.27 24.62
C ARG A 415 1.90 12.99 23.36
N ALA A 416 0.68 12.76 22.93
CA ALA A 416 0.11 13.46 21.79
C ALA A 416 -0.06 14.96 22.10
N ILE A 417 -0.49 15.29 23.33
CA ILE A 417 -0.58 16.66 23.82
C ILE A 417 0.81 17.30 23.85
N ALA A 418 1.80 16.60 24.41
CA ALA A 418 3.18 17.12 24.51
C ALA A 418 3.83 17.35 23.13
N ASP A 419 3.51 16.54 22.16
CA ASP A 419 3.99 16.64 20.77
C ASP A 419 3.17 17.67 19.94
N GLY A 420 1.99 18.13 20.43
CA GLY A 420 1.04 18.93 19.65
C GLY A 420 0.39 18.15 18.50
N GLU A 421 0.23 16.83 18.67
CA GLU A 421 -0.28 15.88 17.68
C GLU A 421 -1.60 15.23 18.15
N GLU A 422 -2.55 16.10 18.53
CA GLU A 422 -3.80 15.71 19.21
C GLU A 422 -4.90 15.23 18.25
N ASP A 423 -4.70 15.39 16.96
CA ASP A 423 -5.67 14.93 15.94
C ASP A 423 -5.67 13.39 15.84
N GLY A 424 -6.81 12.79 16.17
CA GLY A 424 -6.97 11.35 15.94
C GLY A 424 -7.59 10.60 17.13
N PHE A 425 -7.50 9.28 17.04
CA PHE A 425 -7.98 8.35 18.07
C PHE A 425 -7.34 6.96 17.91
N ALA A 426 -7.38 6.17 18.98
CA ALA A 426 -7.26 4.71 18.93
C ALA A 426 -8.61 4.07 19.25
N LYS A 427 -9.11 3.22 18.38
CA LYS A 427 -10.40 2.55 18.49
C LYS A 427 -10.22 1.03 18.38
N ILE A 428 -10.67 0.28 19.39
CA ILE A 428 -10.54 -1.17 19.45
C ILE A 428 -11.91 -1.81 19.57
N HIS A 429 -12.17 -2.79 18.70
CA HIS A 429 -13.39 -3.57 18.67
C HIS A 429 -13.17 -4.94 19.30
N VAL A 430 -13.99 -5.30 20.27
CA VAL A 430 -13.98 -6.63 20.88
C VAL A 430 -15.33 -7.32 20.66
N ARG A 431 -15.32 -8.65 20.67
CA ARG A 431 -16.57 -9.43 20.74
C ARG A 431 -17.26 -9.15 22.07
N ASP A 432 -18.49 -8.69 22.02
CA ASP A 432 -19.25 -8.38 23.23
C ASP A 432 -19.32 -9.59 24.17
N GLY A 433 -19.20 -9.32 25.47
CA GLY A 433 -19.11 -10.36 26.49
C GLY A 433 -17.78 -11.08 26.59
N THR A 434 -16.78 -10.72 25.78
CA THR A 434 -15.41 -11.29 25.81
C THR A 434 -14.35 -10.19 25.68
N ASP A 435 -13.07 -10.56 25.83
CA ASP A 435 -11.92 -9.69 25.56
C ASP A 435 -11.27 -9.93 24.18
N SER A 436 -11.89 -10.78 23.34
CA SER A 436 -11.36 -11.14 22.02
C SER A 436 -11.39 -9.94 21.08
N ILE A 437 -10.22 -9.50 20.63
CA ILE A 437 -10.08 -8.39 19.72
C ILE A 437 -10.54 -8.82 18.33
N LEU A 438 -11.50 -8.12 17.76
CA LEU A 438 -12.03 -8.33 16.41
C LEU A 438 -11.34 -7.46 15.38
N GLY A 439 -10.94 -6.26 15.76
CA GLY A 439 -10.27 -5.30 14.91
C GLY A 439 -9.95 -4.00 15.63
N ALA A 440 -9.18 -3.15 14.99
CA ALA A 440 -8.84 -1.84 15.52
C ALA A 440 -8.56 -0.84 14.39
N THR A 441 -8.89 0.43 14.63
CA THR A 441 -8.54 1.57 13.79
C THR A 441 -7.78 2.58 14.65
N VAL A 442 -6.63 3.02 14.14
CA VAL A 442 -5.84 4.10 14.75
C VAL A 442 -5.71 5.22 13.73
N VAL A 443 -6.06 6.43 14.16
CA VAL A 443 -5.79 7.67 13.43
C VAL A 443 -4.84 8.48 14.28
N ALA A 444 -3.61 8.65 13.84
CA ALA A 444 -2.57 9.37 14.56
C ALA A 444 -1.37 9.63 13.64
N ARG A 445 -0.44 10.47 14.05
CA ARG A 445 0.79 10.74 13.27
C ARG A 445 1.68 9.49 13.08
N HIS A 446 1.58 8.50 13.97
CA HIS A 446 2.33 7.25 13.96
C HIS A 446 1.42 6.01 14.00
N ALA A 447 0.25 6.10 13.38
CA ALA A 447 -0.75 5.02 13.41
C ALA A 447 -0.21 3.70 12.85
N GLY A 448 0.60 3.76 11.77
CA GLY A 448 1.24 2.59 11.17
C GLY A 448 2.19 1.84 12.12
N GLU A 449 2.87 2.56 13.03
CA GLU A 449 3.69 1.95 14.07
C GLU A 449 2.83 1.39 15.22
N MET A 450 1.79 2.13 15.63
CA MET A 450 0.93 1.78 16.75
C MET A 450 0.11 0.51 16.51
N ILE A 451 -0.43 0.33 15.28
CA ILE A 451 -1.31 -0.79 14.94
C ILE A 451 -0.63 -2.15 15.07
N ASN A 452 0.71 -2.20 14.98
CA ASN A 452 1.48 -3.44 15.08
C ASN A 452 1.30 -4.14 16.44
N GLY A 453 1.14 -3.39 17.53
CA GLY A 453 0.88 -3.96 18.86
C GLY A 453 -0.44 -4.72 18.92
N ILE A 454 -1.50 -4.15 18.34
CA ILE A 454 -2.80 -4.81 18.24
C ILE A 454 -2.76 -6.01 17.28
N THR A 455 -2.09 -5.85 16.13
CA THR A 455 -1.89 -6.95 15.17
C THR A 455 -1.21 -8.14 15.82
N LEU A 456 -0.15 -7.90 16.62
CA LEU A 456 0.54 -8.94 17.37
C LEU A 456 -0.39 -9.62 18.38
N ALA A 457 -1.18 -8.85 19.14
CA ALA A 457 -2.14 -9.39 20.08
C ALA A 457 -3.19 -10.30 19.39
N MET A 458 -3.73 -9.86 18.24
CA MET A 458 -4.67 -10.65 17.45
C MET A 458 -4.06 -11.94 16.92
N VAL A 459 -2.86 -11.89 16.34
CA VAL A 459 -2.15 -13.07 15.81
C VAL A 459 -1.83 -14.07 16.91
N ALA A 460 -1.46 -13.60 18.11
CA ALA A 460 -1.15 -14.43 19.25
C ALA A 460 -2.41 -14.90 20.04
N GLY A 461 -3.61 -14.48 19.62
CA GLY A 461 -4.84 -14.79 20.34
C GLY A 461 -4.95 -14.15 21.74
N ILE A 462 -4.27 -13.01 21.91
CA ILE A 462 -4.22 -12.26 23.18
C ILE A 462 -5.44 -11.33 23.23
N GLY A 463 -6.22 -11.43 24.30
CA GLY A 463 -7.37 -10.58 24.53
C GLY A 463 -7.00 -9.20 25.11
N LEU A 464 -7.94 -8.26 25.00
CA LEU A 464 -7.75 -6.88 25.42
C LEU A 464 -7.48 -6.74 26.95
N SER A 465 -7.98 -7.65 27.75
CA SER A 465 -7.68 -7.74 29.20
C SER A 465 -6.19 -7.99 29.49
N THR A 466 -5.51 -8.72 28.61
CA THR A 466 -4.06 -8.95 28.73
C THR A 466 -3.28 -7.73 28.28
N VAL A 467 -3.71 -7.05 27.23
CA VAL A 467 -3.12 -5.77 26.78
C VAL A 467 -3.13 -4.73 27.91
N ALA A 468 -4.21 -4.64 28.69
CA ALA A 468 -4.32 -3.74 29.85
C ALA A 468 -3.29 -4.05 30.96
N ARG A 469 -2.82 -5.30 31.07
CA ARG A 469 -1.81 -5.70 32.08
C ARG A 469 -0.38 -5.51 31.64
N VAL A 470 -0.13 -5.21 30.37
CA VAL A 470 1.22 -4.94 29.86
C VAL A 470 1.67 -3.58 30.38
N ILE A 471 2.91 -3.50 30.85
CA ILE A 471 3.54 -2.22 31.19
C ILE A 471 4.01 -1.59 29.88
N HIS A 472 3.32 -0.53 29.46
CA HIS A 472 3.70 0.23 28.29
C HIS A 472 4.77 1.29 28.64
N THR A 473 5.65 1.59 27.68
CA THR A 473 6.61 2.68 27.84
C THR A 473 5.86 4.01 27.88
N TYR A 474 6.14 4.84 28.89
CA TYR A 474 5.49 6.14 29.08
C TYR A 474 6.51 7.28 29.00
N PRO A 475 6.19 8.44 28.41
CA PRO A 475 4.97 8.71 27.64
C PRO A 475 5.18 8.32 26.17
N THR A 476 4.16 7.69 25.56
CA THR A 476 4.12 7.37 24.13
C THR A 476 2.73 7.57 23.56
N GLN A 477 2.58 7.80 22.26
CA GLN A 477 1.26 7.86 21.61
C GLN A 477 0.53 6.50 21.67
N ALA A 478 1.29 5.39 21.75
CA ALA A 478 0.74 4.05 21.92
C ALA A 478 0.01 3.83 23.25
N ASP A 479 0.13 4.74 24.23
CA ASP A 479 -0.66 4.73 25.46
C ASP A 479 -2.17 4.78 25.16
N ALA A 480 -2.60 5.34 24.03
CA ALA A 480 -3.99 5.28 23.58
C ALA A 480 -4.53 3.84 23.53
N ILE A 481 -3.70 2.87 23.13
CA ILE A 481 -4.05 1.45 23.07
C ILE A 481 -4.26 0.88 24.48
N LYS A 482 -3.34 1.22 25.39
CA LYS A 482 -3.43 0.82 26.80
C LYS A 482 -4.66 1.42 27.46
N MET A 483 -4.91 2.73 27.27
CA MET A 483 -6.08 3.42 27.81
C MET A 483 -7.39 2.79 27.32
N ALA A 484 -7.48 2.40 26.03
CA ALA A 484 -8.63 1.67 25.50
C ALA A 484 -8.80 0.30 26.17
N ALA A 485 -7.69 -0.40 26.46
CA ALA A 485 -7.71 -1.67 27.16
C ALA A 485 -8.10 -1.50 28.66
N GLU A 486 -7.68 -0.44 29.32
CA GLU A 486 -8.09 -0.10 30.69
C GLU A 486 -9.56 0.30 30.75
N ALA A 487 -10.09 1.02 29.76
CA ALA A 487 -11.51 1.31 29.62
C ALA A 487 -12.34 0.02 29.48
N TYR A 488 -11.82 -0.98 28.75
CA TYR A 488 -12.44 -2.32 28.72
C TYR A 488 -12.48 -2.93 30.13
N MET A 489 -11.38 -2.94 30.87
CA MET A 489 -11.32 -3.51 32.23
C MET A 489 -12.30 -2.82 33.17
N THR A 490 -12.36 -1.50 33.16
CA THR A 490 -13.25 -0.70 33.99
C THR A 490 -14.72 -0.98 33.68
N SER A 491 -15.09 -1.06 32.40
CA SER A 491 -16.47 -1.27 31.97
C SER A 491 -16.97 -2.71 32.26
N ASN A 492 -16.06 -3.67 32.42
CA ASN A 492 -16.38 -5.07 32.70
C ASN A 492 -16.02 -5.49 34.13
N ALA A 493 -15.54 -4.56 34.98
CA ALA A 493 -15.42 -4.81 36.42
C ALA A 493 -16.80 -5.16 37.00
N SER A 494 -16.99 -6.43 37.39
CA SER A 494 -18.26 -6.91 37.84
C SER A 494 -18.72 -6.08 39.07
N SER A 495 -20.02 -5.71 39.12
CA SER A 495 -20.64 -5.11 40.29
C SER A 495 -20.43 -5.98 41.56
N PHE A 496 -20.25 -7.27 41.37
CA PHE A 496 -19.94 -8.26 42.43
C PHE A 496 -18.52 -8.12 42.93
N GLY A 497 -17.50 -7.94 42.05
CA GLY A 497 -16.11 -7.67 42.45
C GLY A 497 -15.95 -6.34 43.18
N GLY A 498 -16.65 -5.31 42.72
CA GLY A 498 -16.73 -4.01 43.39
C GLY A 498 -17.44 -4.06 44.74
N TRP A 499 -18.49 -4.91 44.87
CA TRP A 499 -19.17 -5.14 46.14
C TRP A 499 -18.28 -5.92 47.12
N LEU A 500 -17.57 -6.96 46.70
CA LEU A 500 -16.59 -7.69 47.50
C LEU A 500 -15.44 -6.79 47.96
N ALA A 501 -14.85 -5.99 47.07
CA ALA A 501 -13.80 -5.06 47.39
C ALA A 501 -14.24 -4.03 48.45
N ARG A 502 -15.43 -3.42 48.30
CA ARG A 502 -15.99 -2.50 49.32
C ARG A 502 -16.20 -3.18 50.66
N ARG A 503 -16.59 -4.46 50.66
CA ARG A 503 -16.78 -5.23 51.91
C ARG A 503 -15.46 -5.60 52.60
N TRP A 504 -14.36 -5.69 51.85
CA TRP A 504 -13.00 -5.89 52.38
C TRP A 504 -12.35 -4.59 52.86
N ILE A 505 -12.54 -3.49 52.15
CA ILE A 505 -11.99 -2.18 52.49
C ILE A 505 -12.68 -1.59 53.73
N ASN A 506 -13.95 -1.93 53.98
CA ASN A 506 -14.71 -1.46 55.13
C ASN A 506 -14.66 -2.42 56.35
N ARG A 507 -13.73 -3.36 56.35
CA ARG A 507 -13.34 -4.17 57.50
C ARG A 507 -12.06 -3.66 58.14
#